data_df6e91f4be90c37a2306d49ef308168a
#
_entry.id   df6e91f4be90c37a2306d49ef308168a
#
_cell.length_a   1.000
_cell.length_b   1.000
_cell.length_c   1.000
_cell.angle_alpha   90.00
_cell.angle_beta   90.00
_cell.angle_gamma   90.00
#
_symmetry.space_group_name_H-M   'P 1'
#
loop_
_entity.id
_entity.type
_entity.pdbx_description
1 polymer ?
#
loop_
_entity_poly.entity_id
_entity_poly.type
_entity_poly.pdbx_seq_one_letter_code
_entity_poly.pdbx_strand_id
1 'polypeptide(L)'
;MNIYALSSGRGPSGIAIVRISGSETLKICQNLTKSKDIKSNEVNFCKFYNPNNGNVIDPEALLLWFPGPNSYTGQDLAELQIHGSNAVINALLRVLSEQKNCRLAEPGEFTKLAFQNDKIDLLKAESIGDLIHSETELQRQQAIKLVQGSVSNYYNDLREKIIKSLAFIEAKIDFAEEDLPEKVLKKAYKSIKEIHSEITKIIEDNKVGEKIRDGFRVSITGEVNAGKSSLLNLIS
;
A
#
# COMPACT_ATOMS: atom_id res chain seq x y z
N MET A 1 1.48 16.62 11.55
CA MET A 1 2.19 15.68 12.48
C MET A 1 3.01 14.75 11.62
N ASN A 2 4.27 14.48 11.99
CA ASN A 2 5.11 13.56 11.22
C ASN A 2 5.01 12.15 11.81
N ILE A 3 5.07 11.15 10.95
CA ILE A 3 5.14 9.74 11.35
C ILE A 3 6.45 9.11 10.90
N TYR A 4 6.97 8.16 11.65
CA TYR A 4 8.16 7.40 11.28
C TYR A 4 8.02 5.93 11.65
N ALA A 5 8.67 5.03 10.92
CA ALA A 5 8.79 3.62 11.26
C ALA A 5 9.98 2.96 10.59
N LEU A 6 10.44 1.84 11.17
CA LEU A 6 11.26 0.87 10.47
C LEU A 6 10.41 0.23 9.36
N SER A 7 10.83 0.39 8.12
CA SER A 7 10.10 -0.09 6.92
C SER A 7 10.72 -1.34 6.30
N SER A 8 11.91 -1.74 6.72
CA SER A 8 12.53 -3.02 6.38
C SER A 8 12.17 -4.11 7.39
N GLY A 9 12.48 -5.36 7.07
CA GLY A 9 12.31 -6.49 8.00
C GLY A 9 13.01 -6.27 9.33
N ARG A 10 12.56 -6.97 10.36
CA ARG A 10 13.18 -6.94 11.69
C ARG A 10 14.33 -7.95 11.77
N GLY A 11 15.35 -7.61 12.54
CA GLY A 11 16.52 -8.46 12.79
C GLY A 11 17.80 -7.87 12.21
N PRO A 12 18.98 -8.40 12.60
CA PRO A 12 20.26 -7.93 12.10
C PRO A 12 20.36 -8.12 10.58
N SER A 13 20.68 -7.05 9.87
CA SER A 13 20.81 -7.03 8.40
C SER A 13 21.95 -6.08 8.01
N GLY A 14 22.43 -6.18 6.76
CA GLY A 14 23.40 -5.22 6.24
C GLY A 14 22.80 -3.81 6.14
N ILE A 15 21.51 -3.70 5.83
CA ILE A 15 20.81 -2.42 5.62
C ILE A 15 19.47 -2.48 6.32
N ALA A 16 19.10 -1.37 6.98
CA ALA A 16 17.75 -1.10 7.46
C ALA A 16 17.25 0.22 6.91
N ILE A 17 15.95 0.33 6.68
CA ILE A 17 15.31 1.52 6.15
C ILE A 17 14.32 2.04 7.19
N VAL A 18 14.53 3.28 7.64
CA VAL A 18 13.56 4.02 8.45
C VAL A 18 12.89 5.06 7.57
N ARG A 19 11.58 5.05 7.53
CA ARG A 19 10.79 6.00 6.74
C ARG A 19 10.19 7.07 7.65
N ILE A 20 10.16 8.32 7.14
CA ILE A 20 9.53 9.47 7.81
C ILE A 20 8.60 10.12 6.80
N SER A 21 7.40 10.53 7.22
CA SER A 21 6.48 11.31 6.38
C SER A 21 5.78 12.39 7.19
N GLY A 22 5.65 13.58 6.59
CA GLY A 22 4.97 14.74 7.15
C GLY A 22 5.64 16.07 6.79
N SER A 23 5.03 17.17 7.19
CA SER A 23 5.42 18.53 6.80
C SER A 23 6.80 18.99 7.30
N GLU A 24 7.34 18.37 8.35
CA GLU A 24 8.65 18.74 8.90
C GLU A 24 9.76 17.73 8.54
N THR A 25 9.49 16.82 7.62
CA THR A 25 10.42 15.75 7.22
C THR A 25 11.78 16.30 6.79
N LEU A 26 11.81 17.31 5.90
CA LEU A 26 13.06 17.92 5.46
C LEU A 26 13.87 18.49 6.61
N LYS A 27 13.21 19.21 7.52
CA LYS A 27 13.88 19.82 8.69
C LYS A 27 14.47 18.77 9.63
N ILE A 28 13.74 17.66 9.83
CA ILE A 28 14.24 16.53 10.62
C ILE A 28 15.49 15.93 9.96
N CYS A 29 15.46 15.73 8.64
CA CYS A 29 16.60 15.22 7.89
C CYS A 29 17.82 16.17 7.97
N GLN A 30 17.61 17.48 7.86
CA GLN A 30 18.67 18.48 8.00
C GLN A 30 19.30 18.46 9.38
N ASN A 31 18.51 18.29 10.43
CA ASN A 31 19.02 18.17 11.80
C ASN A 31 19.83 16.87 12.00
N LEU A 32 19.37 15.76 11.45
CA LEU A 32 20.06 14.47 11.52
C LEU A 32 21.39 14.47 10.76
N THR A 33 21.45 15.12 9.61
CA THR A 33 22.64 15.13 8.74
C THR A 33 23.58 16.31 9.03
N LYS A 34 23.12 17.30 9.79
CA LYS A 34 23.79 18.61 9.96
C LYS A 34 24.06 19.34 8.61
N SER A 35 23.29 19.01 7.59
CA SER A 35 23.40 19.59 6.25
C SER A 35 22.10 20.29 5.88
N LYS A 36 22.22 21.47 5.26
CA LYS A 36 21.08 22.17 4.66
C LYS A 36 20.87 21.80 3.19
N ASP A 37 21.87 21.24 2.55
CA ASP A 37 21.87 20.86 1.14
C ASP A 37 21.50 19.37 1.01
N ILE A 38 20.19 19.09 0.98
CA ILE A 38 19.64 17.77 0.73
C ILE A 38 18.93 17.82 -0.63
N LYS A 39 19.44 17.08 -1.58
CA LYS A 39 18.89 17.01 -2.93
C LYS A 39 17.65 16.10 -2.95
N SER A 40 16.58 16.61 -3.57
CA SER A 40 15.34 15.87 -3.73
C SER A 40 15.45 14.83 -4.85
N ASN A 41 14.83 13.66 -4.63
CA ASN A 41 14.81 12.56 -5.59
C ASN A 41 16.20 12.02 -6.01
N GLU A 42 17.22 12.36 -5.22
CA GLU A 42 18.58 11.85 -5.40
C GLU A 42 19.05 11.14 -4.14
N VAL A 43 20.06 10.30 -4.30
CA VAL A 43 20.72 9.64 -3.18
C VAL A 43 21.72 10.59 -2.55
N ASN A 44 21.49 10.96 -1.30
CA ASN A 44 22.41 11.78 -0.53
C ASN A 44 23.24 10.87 0.39
N PHE A 45 24.55 10.73 0.11
CA PHE A 45 25.46 10.05 1.01
C PHE A 45 25.79 10.94 2.19
N CYS A 46 25.57 10.47 3.42
CA CYS A 46 25.65 11.31 4.61
C CYS A 46 26.00 10.54 5.87
N LYS A 47 26.23 11.27 6.96
CA LYS A 47 26.32 10.74 8.32
C LYS A 47 25.09 11.15 9.08
N PHE A 48 24.55 10.26 9.91
CA PHE A 48 23.49 10.64 10.84
C PHE A 48 24.05 10.89 12.23
N TYR A 49 23.60 11.99 12.80
CA TYR A 49 23.99 12.48 14.11
C TYR A 49 22.78 12.54 15.04
N ASN A 50 23.01 12.33 16.32
CA ASN A 50 22.04 12.72 17.33
C ASN A 50 22.09 14.25 17.51
N PRO A 51 20.99 14.99 17.22
CA PRO A 51 20.99 16.44 17.31
C PRO A 51 21.21 16.99 18.72
N ASN A 52 20.87 16.19 19.76
CA ASN A 52 20.92 16.64 21.15
C ASN A 52 22.35 16.60 21.75
N ASN A 53 23.16 15.61 21.35
CA ASN A 53 24.50 15.41 21.92
C ASN A 53 25.62 15.40 20.87
N GLY A 54 25.27 15.46 19.59
CA GLY A 54 26.22 15.49 18.48
C GLY A 54 26.89 14.18 18.13
N ASN A 55 26.57 13.09 18.84
CA ASN A 55 27.15 11.77 18.58
C ASN A 55 26.73 11.22 17.21
N VAL A 56 27.64 10.52 16.55
CA VAL A 56 27.35 9.81 15.30
C VAL A 56 26.47 8.61 15.60
N ILE A 57 25.34 8.50 14.89
CA ILE A 57 24.44 7.35 14.91
C ILE A 57 24.91 6.34 13.89
N ASP A 58 25.14 6.82 12.65
CA ASP A 58 25.64 6.00 11.55
C ASP A 58 26.65 6.85 10.73
N PRO A 59 27.88 6.38 10.53
CA PRO A 59 28.91 7.14 9.82
C PRO A 59 28.78 7.10 8.30
N GLU A 60 28.07 6.11 7.76
CA GLU A 60 27.92 5.86 6.32
C GLU A 60 26.49 5.45 5.99
N ALA A 61 25.65 6.43 5.76
CA ALA A 61 24.22 6.25 5.54
C ALA A 61 23.79 6.90 4.23
N LEU A 62 22.62 6.50 3.74
CA LEU A 62 21.99 7.15 2.58
C LEU A 62 20.68 7.78 3.02
N LEU A 63 20.43 8.97 2.49
CA LEU A 63 19.19 9.70 2.64
C LEU A 63 18.55 9.91 1.27
N LEU A 64 17.30 9.48 1.13
CA LEU A 64 16.45 9.84 -0.01
C LEU A 64 15.33 10.74 0.51
N TRP A 65 15.12 11.88 -0.12
CA TRP A 65 14.05 12.80 0.21
C TRP A 65 13.14 13.04 -0.99
N PHE A 66 11.85 12.89 -0.79
CA PHE A 66 10.80 13.03 -1.78
C PHE A 66 9.85 14.13 -1.33
N PRO A 67 9.91 15.34 -1.95
CA PRO A 67 8.98 16.41 -1.62
C PRO A 67 7.56 16.09 -2.03
N GLY A 68 6.60 16.46 -1.20
CA GLY A 68 5.18 16.39 -1.56
C GLY A 68 4.85 17.39 -2.69
N PRO A 69 3.85 17.14 -3.51
CA PRO A 69 2.96 15.97 -3.51
C PRO A 69 3.54 14.75 -4.25
N ASN A 70 4.77 14.81 -4.79
CA ASN A 70 5.38 13.76 -5.62
C ASN A 70 6.12 12.71 -4.77
N SER A 71 5.46 12.22 -3.75
CA SER A 71 5.95 11.17 -2.85
C SER A 71 4.92 10.03 -2.73
N TYR A 72 5.30 8.93 -2.08
CA TYR A 72 4.41 7.81 -1.85
C TYR A 72 3.16 8.20 -1.04
N THR A 73 3.33 8.99 0.02
CA THR A 73 2.23 9.41 0.90
C THR A 73 1.50 10.67 0.41
N GLY A 74 2.04 11.37 -0.60
CA GLY A 74 1.55 12.69 -1.01
C GLY A 74 2.01 13.85 -0.12
N GLN A 75 2.70 13.55 0.99
CA GLN A 75 3.37 14.52 1.87
C GLN A 75 4.88 14.44 1.65
N ASP A 76 5.65 15.34 2.27
CA ASP A 76 7.11 15.17 2.31
C ASP A 76 7.45 13.81 2.93
N LEU A 77 8.34 13.08 2.29
CA LEU A 77 8.74 11.75 2.70
C LEU A 77 10.25 11.58 2.60
N ALA A 78 10.85 10.94 3.58
CA ALA A 78 12.25 10.56 3.52
C ALA A 78 12.45 9.09 3.88
N GLU A 79 13.44 8.48 3.24
CA GLU A 79 13.95 7.16 3.57
C GLU A 79 15.39 7.28 4.04
N LEU A 80 15.63 6.83 5.27
CA LEU A 80 16.92 6.82 5.93
C LEU A 80 17.44 5.39 5.89
N GLN A 81 18.42 5.13 5.02
CA GLN A 81 19.07 3.82 4.91
C GLN A 81 20.30 3.82 5.79
N ILE A 82 20.31 2.93 6.76
CA ILE A 82 21.32 2.80 7.81
C ILE A 82 21.82 1.36 7.91
N HIS A 83 22.92 1.12 8.62
CA HIS A 83 23.32 -0.23 8.99
C HIS A 83 22.27 -0.88 9.88
N GLY A 84 21.90 -2.11 9.52
CA GLY A 84 20.74 -2.83 10.11
C GLY A 84 21.01 -3.49 11.45
N SER A 85 21.89 -2.94 12.29
CA SER A 85 22.05 -3.43 13.66
C SER A 85 20.93 -2.88 14.57
N ASN A 86 20.45 -3.67 15.52
CA ASN A 86 19.45 -3.23 16.49
C ASN A 86 19.88 -1.97 17.25
N ALA A 87 21.18 -1.81 17.51
CA ALA A 87 21.71 -0.65 18.21
C ALA A 87 21.57 0.64 17.39
N VAL A 88 21.90 0.60 16.11
CA VAL A 88 21.79 1.75 15.19
C VAL A 88 20.31 2.10 14.96
N ILE A 89 19.48 1.10 14.69
CA ILE A 89 18.04 1.28 14.51
C ILE A 89 17.42 1.95 15.74
N ASN A 90 17.66 1.39 16.93
CA ASN A 90 17.10 1.92 18.18
C ASN A 90 17.62 3.33 18.50
N ALA A 91 18.89 3.62 18.21
CA ALA A 91 19.43 4.96 18.38
C ALA A 91 18.73 5.99 17.48
N LEU A 92 18.51 5.65 16.20
CA LEU A 92 17.80 6.51 15.27
C LEU A 92 16.33 6.69 15.66
N LEU A 93 15.61 5.61 15.98
CA LEU A 93 14.21 5.67 16.39
C LEU A 93 14.01 6.50 17.67
N ARG A 94 14.94 6.40 18.65
CA ARG A 94 14.93 7.24 19.86
C ARG A 94 15.06 8.72 19.49
N VAL A 95 16.00 9.09 18.65
CA VAL A 95 16.18 10.48 18.22
C VAL A 95 14.94 11.02 17.51
N LEU A 96 14.29 10.18 16.70
CA LEU A 96 13.04 10.55 16.03
C LEU A 96 11.87 10.72 17.00
N SER A 97 11.81 9.90 18.07
CA SER A 97 10.77 10.02 19.10
C SER A 97 10.88 11.30 19.93
N GLU A 98 12.08 11.88 20.01
CA GLU A 98 12.36 13.13 20.73
C GLU A 98 12.07 14.38 19.87
N GLN A 99 11.80 14.22 18.56
CA GLN A 99 11.45 15.34 17.70
C GLN A 99 10.02 15.82 17.99
N LYS A 100 9.83 17.14 18.03
CA LYS A 100 8.49 17.74 18.16
C LYS A 100 7.58 17.30 17.01
N ASN A 101 6.32 17.02 17.31
CA ASN A 101 5.32 16.62 16.32
C ASN A 101 5.70 15.36 15.50
N CYS A 102 6.47 14.45 16.08
CA CYS A 102 6.89 13.22 15.47
C CYS A 102 6.48 12.02 16.34
N ARG A 103 5.86 11.01 15.75
CA ARG A 103 5.45 9.79 16.46
C ARG A 103 5.69 8.55 15.63
N LEU A 104 5.73 7.41 16.29
CA LEU A 104 5.76 6.12 15.60
C LEU A 104 4.48 5.93 14.77
N ALA A 105 4.65 5.45 13.55
CA ALA A 105 3.54 5.11 12.68
C ALA A 105 2.83 3.84 13.14
N GLU A 106 1.52 3.80 12.93
CA GLU A 106 0.74 2.57 13.06
C GLU A 106 1.01 1.62 11.87
N PRO A 107 0.78 0.31 12.01
CA PRO A 107 0.88 -0.62 10.89
C PRO A 107 0.02 -0.16 9.71
N GLY A 108 0.62 -0.10 8.50
CA GLY A 108 -0.06 0.32 7.28
C GLY A 108 -0.32 1.83 7.14
N GLU A 109 0.10 2.67 8.10
CA GLU A 109 -0.26 4.10 8.13
C GLU A 109 0.28 4.88 6.93
N PHE A 110 1.47 4.58 6.42
CA PHE A 110 1.98 5.21 5.20
C PHE A 110 1.10 4.94 3.99
N THR A 111 0.60 3.71 3.85
CA THR A 111 -0.33 3.33 2.79
C THR A 111 -1.71 3.97 2.98
N LYS A 112 -2.17 4.08 4.23
CA LYS A 112 -3.39 4.81 4.58
C LYS A 112 -3.30 6.29 4.19
N LEU A 113 -2.17 6.95 4.47
CA LEU A 113 -1.92 8.33 4.03
C LEU A 113 -1.89 8.45 2.50
N ALA A 114 -1.27 7.49 1.80
CA ALA A 114 -1.27 7.47 0.34
C ALA A 114 -2.70 7.38 -0.22
N PHE A 115 -3.56 6.56 0.38
CA PHE A 115 -4.97 6.47 0.02
C PHE A 115 -5.73 7.77 0.35
N GLN A 116 -5.56 8.33 1.54
CA GLN A 116 -6.22 9.58 1.96
C GLN A 116 -5.84 10.80 1.11
N ASN A 117 -4.64 10.79 0.53
CA ASN A 117 -4.12 11.83 -0.35
C ASN A 117 -4.29 11.50 -1.84
N ASP A 118 -5.20 10.59 -2.19
CA ASP A 118 -5.54 10.20 -3.55
C ASP A 118 -4.34 9.74 -4.42
N LYS A 119 -3.28 9.18 -3.79
CA LYS A 119 -2.12 8.63 -4.49
C LYS A 119 -2.36 7.22 -4.99
N ILE A 120 -3.20 6.48 -4.28
CA ILE A 120 -3.59 5.11 -4.60
C ILE A 120 -5.07 4.93 -4.26
N ASP A 121 -5.75 4.03 -4.96
CA ASP A 121 -7.08 3.58 -4.60
C ASP A 121 -7.05 2.47 -3.53
N LEU A 122 -8.21 2.09 -3.01
CA LEU A 122 -8.33 1.09 -1.96
C LEU A 122 -7.85 -0.30 -2.43
N LEU A 123 -8.18 -0.69 -3.66
CA LEU A 123 -7.74 -1.97 -4.23
C LEU A 123 -6.22 -2.06 -4.33
N LYS A 124 -5.58 -0.98 -4.75
CA LYS A 124 -4.12 -0.89 -4.80
C LYS A 124 -3.51 -0.93 -3.39
N ALA A 125 -4.14 -0.27 -2.41
CA ALA A 125 -3.68 -0.32 -1.02
C ALA A 125 -3.72 -1.75 -0.45
N GLU A 126 -4.81 -2.48 -0.66
CA GLU A 126 -4.96 -3.88 -0.27
C GLU A 126 -3.96 -4.78 -1.00
N SER A 127 -3.81 -4.58 -2.31
CA SER A 127 -2.91 -5.39 -3.15
C SER A 127 -1.43 -5.21 -2.80
N ILE A 128 -1.02 -4.04 -2.30
CA ILE A 128 0.33 -3.82 -1.75
C ILE A 128 0.52 -4.70 -0.51
N GLY A 129 -0.48 -4.81 0.35
CA GLY A 129 -0.46 -5.73 1.48
C GLY A 129 -0.31 -7.19 1.04
N ASP A 130 -1.12 -7.62 0.07
CA ASP A 130 -1.05 -8.96 -0.50
C ASP A 130 0.33 -9.26 -1.12
N LEU A 131 0.92 -8.27 -1.81
CA LEU A 131 2.25 -8.42 -2.41
C LEU A 131 3.35 -8.59 -1.35
N ILE A 132 3.27 -7.84 -0.24
CA ILE A 132 4.22 -7.93 0.86
C ILE A 132 4.13 -9.30 1.56
N HIS A 133 2.93 -9.87 1.67
CA HIS A 133 2.69 -11.15 2.34
C HIS A 133 2.70 -12.36 1.41
N SER A 134 2.98 -12.15 0.11
CA SER A 134 3.00 -13.27 -0.85
C SER A 134 4.16 -14.23 -0.58
N GLU A 135 3.84 -15.51 -0.39
CA GLU A 135 4.80 -16.60 -0.17
C GLU A 135 5.02 -17.43 -1.42
N THR A 136 4.08 -17.38 -2.38
CA THR A 136 4.14 -18.16 -3.61
C THR A 136 4.21 -17.27 -4.85
N GLU A 137 4.76 -17.79 -5.94
CA GLU A 137 4.83 -17.08 -7.22
C GLU A 137 3.43 -16.74 -7.76
N LEU A 138 2.43 -17.60 -7.55
CA LEU A 138 1.04 -17.34 -7.96
C LEU A 138 0.44 -16.16 -7.19
N GLN A 139 0.65 -16.09 -5.87
CA GLN A 139 0.22 -14.96 -5.04
C GLN A 139 0.89 -13.66 -5.49
N ARG A 140 2.20 -13.69 -5.72
CA ARG A 140 2.96 -12.53 -6.20
C ARG A 140 2.44 -12.03 -7.54
N GLN A 141 2.22 -12.91 -8.50
CA GLN A 141 1.70 -12.55 -9.83
C GLN A 141 0.29 -11.96 -9.75
N GLN A 142 -0.58 -12.54 -8.92
CA GLN A 142 -1.92 -12.02 -8.69
C GLN A 142 -1.88 -10.62 -8.07
N ALA A 143 -1.10 -10.42 -7.01
CA ALA A 143 -0.94 -9.14 -6.35
C ALA A 143 -0.40 -8.06 -7.33
N ILE A 144 0.59 -8.39 -8.16
CA ILE A 144 1.11 -7.46 -9.18
C ILE A 144 0.02 -7.03 -10.16
N LYS A 145 -0.79 -7.95 -10.69
CA LYS A 145 -1.90 -7.61 -11.60
C LYS A 145 -2.86 -6.61 -10.96
N LEU A 146 -3.16 -6.79 -9.67
CA LEU A 146 -4.03 -5.89 -8.92
C LEU A 146 -3.37 -4.52 -8.69
N VAL A 147 -2.10 -4.48 -8.26
CA VAL A 147 -1.32 -3.24 -8.08
C VAL A 147 -1.23 -2.44 -9.39
N GLN A 148 -1.13 -3.11 -10.54
CA GLN A 148 -1.10 -2.48 -11.87
C GLN A 148 -2.47 -1.92 -12.30
N GLY A 149 -3.51 -2.08 -11.51
CA GLY A 149 -4.82 -1.45 -11.70
C GLY A 149 -5.74 -2.18 -12.69
N SER A 150 -5.46 -3.44 -13.05
CA SER A 150 -6.32 -4.18 -13.99
C SER A 150 -7.77 -4.29 -13.49
N VAL A 151 -7.96 -4.50 -12.19
CA VAL A 151 -9.28 -4.59 -11.56
C VAL A 151 -9.87 -3.21 -11.29
N SER A 152 -9.07 -2.23 -10.89
CA SER A 152 -9.52 -0.84 -10.71
C SER A 152 -10.08 -0.25 -12.00
N ASN A 153 -9.40 -0.46 -13.12
CA ASN A 153 -9.87 -0.02 -14.43
C ASN A 153 -11.21 -0.68 -14.78
N TYR A 154 -11.33 -1.98 -14.55
CA TYR A 154 -12.57 -2.71 -14.78
C TYR A 154 -13.75 -2.14 -13.94
N TYR A 155 -13.56 -1.90 -12.66
CA TYR A 155 -14.59 -1.29 -11.82
C TYR A 155 -14.93 0.15 -12.21
N ASN A 156 -13.95 0.92 -12.65
CA ASN A 156 -14.19 2.26 -13.19
C ASN A 156 -15.04 2.21 -14.48
N ASP A 157 -14.78 1.29 -15.38
CA ASP A 157 -15.58 1.08 -16.58
C ASP A 157 -17.02 0.67 -16.25
N LEU A 158 -17.20 -0.23 -15.27
CA LEU A 158 -18.52 -0.61 -14.75
C LEU A 158 -19.26 0.60 -14.14
N ARG A 159 -18.58 1.38 -13.32
CA ARG A 159 -19.12 2.61 -12.74
C ARG A 159 -19.60 3.59 -13.80
N GLU A 160 -18.81 3.83 -14.84
CA GLU A 160 -19.19 4.70 -15.95
C GLU A 160 -20.43 4.18 -16.71
N LYS A 161 -20.52 2.86 -16.94
CA LYS A 161 -21.71 2.24 -17.54
C LYS A 161 -22.96 2.44 -16.67
N ILE A 162 -22.82 2.29 -15.33
CA ILE A 162 -23.92 2.50 -14.38
C ILE A 162 -24.36 3.96 -14.37
N ILE A 163 -23.42 4.92 -14.28
CA ILE A 163 -23.71 6.36 -14.30
C ILE A 163 -24.45 6.76 -15.59
N LYS A 164 -23.99 6.27 -16.74
CA LYS A 164 -24.69 6.54 -18.02
C LYS A 164 -26.10 5.97 -18.05
N SER A 165 -26.30 4.79 -17.47
CA SER A 165 -27.63 4.17 -17.39
C SER A 165 -28.55 4.96 -16.46
N LEU A 166 -28.01 5.42 -15.31
CA LEU A 166 -28.73 6.27 -14.36
C LEU A 166 -29.14 7.61 -15.01
N ALA A 167 -28.20 8.27 -15.70
CA ALA A 167 -28.48 9.53 -16.38
C ALA A 167 -29.63 9.41 -17.43
N PHE A 168 -29.74 8.28 -18.13
CA PHE A 168 -30.85 8.04 -19.05
C PHE A 168 -32.20 7.90 -18.32
N ILE A 169 -32.21 7.32 -17.12
CA ILE A 169 -33.43 7.15 -16.31
C ILE A 169 -33.83 8.49 -15.71
N GLU A 170 -32.87 9.24 -15.14
CA GLU A 170 -33.10 10.58 -14.59
C GLU A 170 -33.64 11.53 -15.65
N ALA A 171 -33.04 11.56 -16.85
CA ALA A 171 -33.53 12.36 -17.95
C ALA A 171 -35.00 12.04 -18.30
N LYS A 172 -35.43 10.76 -18.21
CA LYS A 172 -36.84 10.39 -18.47
C LYS A 172 -37.79 10.81 -17.35
N ILE A 173 -37.29 10.90 -16.12
CA ILE A 173 -38.08 11.38 -14.96
C ILE A 173 -38.23 12.91 -15.03
N ASP A 174 -37.12 13.63 -15.24
CA ASP A 174 -37.07 15.09 -15.23
C ASP A 174 -37.77 15.70 -16.45
N PHE A 175 -37.73 15.04 -17.60
CA PHE A 175 -38.36 15.48 -18.85
C PHE A 175 -39.55 14.57 -19.24
N ALA A 176 -40.41 14.26 -18.26
CA ALA A 176 -41.54 13.33 -18.45
C ALA A 176 -42.53 13.79 -19.54
N GLU A 177 -42.65 15.11 -19.75
CA GLU A 177 -43.53 15.71 -20.74
C GLU A 177 -42.90 15.82 -22.14
N GLU A 178 -41.60 15.63 -22.25
CA GLU A 178 -40.91 15.60 -23.53
C GLU A 178 -40.91 14.19 -24.13
N ASP A 179 -41.13 14.07 -25.45
CA ASP A 179 -41.11 12.81 -26.19
C ASP A 179 -39.66 12.31 -26.34
N LEU A 180 -39.04 11.92 -25.23
CA LEU A 180 -37.76 11.23 -25.27
C LEU A 180 -37.91 9.91 -26.05
N PRO A 181 -37.05 9.65 -27.04
CA PRO A 181 -37.18 8.46 -27.88
C PRO A 181 -37.18 7.18 -26.98
N GLU A 182 -38.16 6.29 -27.20
CA GLU A 182 -38.24 4.98 -26.52
C GLU A 182 -36.92 4.20 -26.58
N LYS A 183 -36.09 4.47 -27.57
CA LYS A 183 -34.74 3.89 -27.73
C LYS A 183 -33.81 4.20 -26.56
N VAL A 184 -34.02 5.30 -25.80
CA VAL A 184 -33.19 5.71 -24.66
C VAL A 184 -33.39 4.74 -23.48
N LEU A 185 -34.63 4.48 -23.10
CA LEU A 185 -34.94 3.51 -22.04
C LEU A 185 -34.54 2.07 -22.43
N LYS A 186 -34.75 1.69 -23.68
CA LYS A 186 -34.31 0.37 -24.20
C LYS A 186 -32.79 0.22 -24.09
N LYS A 187 -32.00 1.29 -24.36
CA LYS A 187 -30.53 1.29 -24.19
C LYS A 187 -30.14 1.16 -22.73
N ALA A 188 -30.77 1.93 -21.81
CA ALA A 188 -30.49 1.83 -20.39
C ALA A 188 -30.76 0.42 -19.86
N TYR A 189 -31.91 -0.15 -20.20
CA TYR A 189 -32.29 -1.51 -19.78
C TYR A 189 -31.32 -2.58 -20.31
N LYS A 190 -30.90 -2.48 -21.58
CA LYS A 190 -29.90 -3.36 -22.16
C LYS A 190 -28.57 -3.26 -21.42
N SER A 191 -28.09 -2.03 -21.16
CA SER A 191 -26.84 -1.78 -20.41
C SER A 191 -26.90 -2.37 -18.99
N ILE A 192 -28.02 -2.20 -18.28
CA ILE A 192 -28.19 -2.75 -16.94
C ILE A 192 -28.15 -4.31 -16.95
N LYS A 193 -28.78 -4.93 -17.95
CA LYS A 193 -28.70 -6.40 -18.10
C LYS A 193 -27.28 -6.90 -18.38
N GLU A 194 -26.53 -6.19 -19.23
CA GLU A 194 -25.13 -6.50 -19.52
C GLU A 194 -24.28 -6.38 -18.26
N ILE A 195 -24.41 -5.28 -17.50
CA ILE A 195 -23.73 -5.05 -16.22
C ILE A 195 -24.06 -6.17 -15.22
N HIS A 196 -25.34 -6.51 -15.07
CA HIS A 196 -25.77 -7.58 -14.18
C HIS A 196 -25.10 -8.92 -14.54
N SER A 197 -25.08 -9.27 -15.84
CA SER A 197 -24.43 -10.49 -16.33
C SER A 197 -22.92 -10.49 -16.09
N GLU A 198 -22.25 -9.33 -16.29
CA GLU A 198 -20.81 -9.18 -16.02
C GLU A 198 -20.51 -9.37 -14.53
N ILE A 199 -21.27 -8.73 -13.65
CA ILE A 199 -21.10 -8.85 -12.19
C ILE A 199 -21.35 -10.29 -11.72
N THR A 200 -22.40 -10.95 -12.24
CA THR A 200 -22.71 -12.33 -11.88
C THR A 200 -21.55 -13.27 -12.22
N LYS A 201 -20.97 -13.14 -13.40
CA LYS A 201 -19.79 -13.92 -13.80
C LYS A 201 -18.62 -13.75 -12.85
N ILE A 202 -18.33 -12.51 -12.42
CA ILE A 202 -17.23 -12.23 -11.50
C ILE A 202 -17.48 -12.88 -10.13
N ILE A 203 -18.71 -12.79 -9.61
CA ILE A 203 -19.07 -13.42 -8.33
C ILE A 203 -18.88 -14.94 -8.41
N GLU A 204 -19.21 -15.55 -9.55
CA GLU A 204 -19.03 -16.98 -9.76
C GLU A 204 -17.56 -17.39 -9.92
N ASP A 205 -16.71 -16.55 -10.58
CA ASP A 205 -15.28 -16.81 -10.80
C ASP A 205 -14.40 -16.54 -9.58
N ASN A 206 -14.86 -15.74 -8.61
CA ASN A 206 -14.07 -15.28 -7.45
C ASN A 206 -13.59 -16.39 -6.50
N LYS A 207 -14.12 -17.59 -6.61
CA LYS A 207 -13.67 -18.73 -5.80
C LYS A 207 -12.22 -19.13 -6.05
N VAL A 208 -11.69 -18.84 -7.24
CA VAL A 208 -10.29 -19.15 -7.58
C VAL A 208 -9.34 -18.08 -7.01
N GLY A 209 -9.68 -16.80 -7.15
CA GLY A 209 -8.86 -15.69 -6.64
C GLY A 209 -8.69 -15.71 -5.12
N GLU A 210 -9.78 -15.97 -4.40
CA GLU A 210 -9.77 -16.12 -2.94
C GLU A 210 -8.89 -17.30 -2.48
N LYS A 211 -8.98 -18.44 -3.16
CA LYS A 211 -8.15 -19.61 -2.86
C LYS A 211 -6.66 -19.38 -3.10
N ILE A 212 -6.29 -18.59 -4.11
CA ILE A 212 -4.89 -18.24 -4.37
C ILE A 212 -4.38 -17.30 -3.26
N ARG A 213 -5.19 -16.33 -2.84
CA ARG A 213 -4.86 -15.37 -1.79
C ARG A 213 -4.68 -16.05 -0.43
N ASP A 214 -5.67 -16.80 0.00
CA ASP A 214 -5.75 -17.38 1.35
C ASP A 214 -5.05 -18.73 1.47
N GLY A 215 -4.67 -19.34 0.35
CA GLY A 215 -4.08 -20.67 0.28
C GLY A 215 -5.10 -21.78 0.59
N PHE A 216 -4.61 -23.01 0.59
CA PHE A 216 -5.41 -24.18 0.93
C PHE A 216 -5.16 -24.59 2.38
N ARG A 217 -6.20 -24.67 3.19
CA ARG A 217 -6.12 -25.24 4.53
C ARG A 217 -6.31 -26.75 4.45
N VAL A 218 -5.24 -27.50 4.69
CA VAL A 218 -5.26 -28.96 4.72
C VAL A 218 -5.19 -29.43 6.17
N SER A 219 -6.16 -30.24 6.60
CA SER A 219 -6.17 -30.84 7.93
C SER A 219 -5.82 -32.33 7.83
N ILE A 220 -4.80 -32.77 8.58
CA ILE A 220 -4.41 -34.17 8.70
C ILE A 220 -5.11 -34.74 9.92
N THR A 221 -6.09 -35.61 9.71
CA THR A 221 -6.89 -36.28 10.78
C THR A 221 -6.57 -37.75 10.83
N GLY A 222 -6.70 -38.37 12.01
CA GLY A 222 -6.47 -39.78 12.20
C GLY A 222 -6.21 -40.14 13.68
N GLU A 223 -6.08 -41.43 13.99
CA GLU A 223 -5.84 -41.95 15.33
C GLU A 223 -4.52 -41.47 15.93
N VAL A 224 -4.39 -41.57 17.26
CA VAL A 224 -3.14 -41.26 17.95
C VAL A 224 -2.04 -42.21 17.45
N ASN A 225 -0.82 -41.66 17.22
CA ASN A 225 0.36 -42.39 16.69
C ASN A 225 0.22 -42.91 15.25
N ALA A 226 -0.73 -42.45 14.46
CA ALA A 226 -0.89 -42.80 13.03
C ALA A 226 0.11 -42.12 12.07
N GLY A 227 1.18 -41.48 12.58
CA GLY A 227 2.21 -40.89 11.74
C GLY A 227 1.89 -39.49 11.20
N LYS A 228 0.86 -38.81 11.70
CA LYS A 228 0.41 -37.48 11.24
C LYS A 228 1.53 -36.43 11.28
N SER A 229 2.27 -36.37 12.39
CA SER A 229 3.40 -35.45 12.56
C SER A 229 4.58 -35.77 11.63
N SER A 230 4.80 -37.06 11.36
CA SER A 230 5.83 -37.49 10.40
C SER A 230 5.47 -37.09 8.97
N LEU A 231 4.18 -37.20 8.61
CA LEU A 231 3.66 -36.77 7.31
C LEU A 231 3.76 -35.24 7.16
N LEU A 232 3.36 -34.49 8.20
CA LEU A 232 3.47 -33.02 8.20
C LEU A 232 4.91 -32.55 7.98
N ASN A 233 5.87 -33.16 8.72
CA ASN A 233 7.28 -32.83 8.61
C ASN A 233 7.91 -33.23 7.26
N LEU A 234 7.26 -34.09 6.50
CA LEU A 234 7.73 -34.53 5.18
C LEU A 234 7.20 -33.66 4.05
N ILE A 235 6.11 -32.92 4.30
CA ILE A 235 5.45 -32.03 3.34
C ILE A 235 5.90 -30.56 3.53
N SER A 236 6.29 -30.19 4.75
CA SER A 236 6.82 -28.87 5.10
C SER A 236 8.32 -28.76 4.80
#